data_d0ad2132ab167e9cd5f37eeb8da0be32
#
_entry.id   d0ad2132ab167e9cd5f37eeb8da0be32
#
_cell.length_a   1.000
_cell.length_b   1.000
_cell.length_c   1.000
_cell.angle_alpha   90.00
_cell.angle_beta   90.00
_cell.angle_gamma   90.00
#
_symmetry.space_group_name_H-M   'P 1'
#
loop_
_entity.id
_entity.type
_entity.pdbx_description
1 polymer ?
#
loop_
_entity_poly.entity_id
_entity_poly.type
_entity_poly.pdbx_seq_one_letter_code
_entity_poly.pdbx_strand_id
1 'polypeptide(L)'
;GRPSRLSFNQETLLKLLESYNGFACVGNASEFLMSLPPVYHQTHEALRIGQKMHPAKRIYYYEDYSIYHIIEMAAESSMQKLGSRNLVHLCNNELVGLLLYDKKHNTNLVQILQAYLEHERNTTEAAKSLFIHRNTMLNKVHKIEEIIDSSLDEPMLRERLLFSCRVIEYMSRYCHEDILVLKRNMEKENEKRADT
;
A
#
# COMPACT_ATOMS: atom_id res chain seq x y z
N GLY A 1 -20.89 -6.10 -6.65
CA GLY A 1 -20.09 -6.57 -7.77
C GLY A 1 -19.35 -5.42 -8.42
N ARG A 2 -18.06 -5.54 -8.69
CA ARG A 2 -17.27 -4.50 -9.39
C ARG A 2 -17.75 -4.46 -10.85
N PRO A 3 -18.33 -3.36 -11.35
CA PRO A 3 -18.92 -3.30 -12.68
C PRO A 3 -17.91 -3.30 -13.84
N SER A 4 -16.63 -3.22 -13.57
CA SER A 4 -15.56 -3.08 -14.57
C SER A 4 -14.80 -4.37 -14.90
N ARG A 5 -15.15 -5.50 -14.30
CA ARG A 5 -14.50 -6.77 -14.66
C ARG A 5 -15.10 -7.30 -15.95
N LEU A 6 -14.31 -7.22 -17.02
CA LEU A 6 -14.61 -7.87 -18.28
C LEU A 6 -15.06 -9.32 -18.04
N SER A 7 -16.16 -9.72 -18.65
CA SER A 7 -16.68 -11.09 -18.62
C SER A 7 -15.84 -12.00 -19.53
N PHE A 8 -14.55 -12.18 -19.20
CA PHE A 8 -13.73 -13.19 -19.87
C PHE A 8 -13.35 -14.29 -18.88
N ASN A 9 -13.08 -15.47 -19.42
CA ASN A 9 -12.60 -16.59 -18.62
C ASN A 9 -11.16 -16.31 -18.17
N GLN A 10 -11.01 -15.86 -16.90
CA GLN A 10 -9.70 -15.53 -16.33
C GLN A 10 -8.74 -16.72 -16.35
N GLU A 11 -9.23 -17.93 -16.14
CA GLU A 11 -8.39 -19.14 -16.15
C GLU A 11 -7.80 -19.41 -17.54
N THR A 12 -8.61 -19.25 -18.59
CA THR A 12 -8.14 -19.42 -19.97
C THR A 12 -7.11 -18.33 -20.33
N LEU A 13 -7.35 -17.08 -19.92
CA LEU A 13 -6.40 -16.00 -20.14
C LEU A 13 -5.09 -16.24 -19.38
N LEU A 14 -5.14 -16.69 -18.13
CA LEU A 14 -3.94 -16.99 -17.35
C LEU A 14 -3.09 -18.07 -18.02
N LYS A 15 -3.70 -19.19 -18.46
CA LYS A 15 -2.99 -20.25 -19.19
C LYS A 15 -2.33 -19.73 -20.46
N LEU A 16 -3.00 -18.85 -21.21
CA LEU A 16 -2.45 -18.22 -22.41
C LEU A 16 -1.26 -17.33 -22.05
N LEU A 17 -1.39 -16.46 -21.05
CA LEU A 17 -0.31 -15.57 -20.61
C LEU A 17 0.91 -16.35 -20.10
N GLU A 18 0.69 -17.45 -19.39
CA GLU A 18 1.77 -18.34 -18.95
C GLU A 18 2.49 -18.99 -20.12
N SER A 19 1.75 -19.50 -21.12
CA SER A 19 2.35 -20.19 -22.29
C SER A 19 3.22 -19.27 -23.15
N TYR A 20 2.88 -17.98 -23.23
CA TYR A 20 3.64 -16.98 -24.00
C TYR A 20 4.52 -16.07 -23.11
N ASN A 21 4.67 -16.39 -21.84
CA ASN A 21 5.35 -15.53 -20.86
C ASN A 21 4.87 -14.07 -20.91
N GLY A 22 3.56 -13.89 -21.15
CA GLY A 22 2.93 -12.58 -21.31
C GLY A 22 2.33 -12.05 -20.01
N PHE A 23 1.94 -10.79 -20.07
CA PHE A 23 1.20 -10.08 -19.00
C PHE A 23 0.00 -9.35 -19.60
N ALA A 24 -1.03 -9.15 -18.81
CA ALA A 24 -2.17 -8.31 -19.16
C ALA A 24 -2.40 -7.24 -18.12
N CYS A 25 -2.82 -6.06 -18.57
CA CYS A 25 -3.31 -5.02 -17.69
C CYS A 25 -4.71 -4.58 -18.12
N VAL A 26 -5.58 -4.35 -17.14
CA VAL A 26 -6.96 -3.90 -17.33
C VAL A 26 -7.07 -2.49 -16.75
N GLY A 27 -7.36 -1.52 -17.62
CA GLY A 27 -7.62 -0.14 -17.24
C GLY A 27 -9.07 0.10 -16.87
N ASN A 28 -9.39 1.34 -16.53
CA ASN A 28 -10.76 1.77 -16.31
C ASN A 28 -11.55 1.74 -17.61
N ALA A 29 -12.84 1.44 -17.54
CA ALA A 29 -13.73 1.51 -18.68
C ALA A 29 -13.86 2.97 -19.15
N SER A 30 -13.88 3.17 -20.46
CA SER A 30 -14.09 4.48 -21.07
C SER A 30 -15.16 4.39 -22.15
N GLU A 31 -16.10 5.33 -22.11
CA GLU A 31 -17.16 5.45 -23.11
C GLU A 31 -16.74 6.35 -24.28
N PHE A 32 -15.67 7.12 -24.11
CA PHE A 32 -15.23 8.12 -25.08
C PHE A 32 -13.86 7.79 -25.67
N LEU A 33 -13.75 7.86 -26.99
CA LEU A 33 -12.48 7.65 -27.70
C LEU A 33 -11.38 8.61 -27.24
N MET A 34 -11.73 9.86 -26.93
CA MET A 34 -10.80 10.87 -26.42
C MET A 34 -10.18 10.54 -25.06
N SER A 35 -10.77 9.62 -24.32
CA SER A 35 -10.24 9.15 -23.03
C SER A 35 -9.25 7.97 -23.16
N LEU A 36 -9.03 7.45 -24.36
CA LEU A 36 -8.10 6.32 -24.54
C LEU A 36 -6.64 6.63 -24.16
N PRO A 37 -6.06 7.80 -24.51
CA PRO A 37 -4.68 8.09 -24.12
C PRO A 37 -4.44 8.05 -22.61
N PRO A 38 -5.23 8.73 -21.76
CA PRO A 38 -5.05 8.62 -20.31
C PRO A 38 -5.32 7.21 -19.78
N VAL A 39 -6.30 6.47 -20.32
CA VAL A 39 -6.54 5.07 -19.91
C VAL A 39 -5.36 4.17 -20.29
N TYR A 40 -4.79 4.34 -21.47
CA TYR A 40 -3.59 3.62 -21.90
C TYR A 40 -2.40 3.91 -20.97
N HIS A 41 -2.18 5.19 -20.62
CA HIS A 41 -1.15 5.56 -19.64
C HIS A 41 -1.37 4.88 -18.29
N GLN A 42 -2.59 4.92 -17.78
CA GLN A 42 -2.96 4.26 -16.53
C GLN A 42 -2.66 2.76 -16.54
N THR A 43 -3.00 2.06 -17.64
CA THR A 43 -2.72 0.62 -17.76
C THR A 43 -1.22 0.33 -17.79
N HIS A 44 -0.45 1.18 -18.48
CA HIS A 44 1.00 1.04 -18.53
C HIS A 44 1.63 1.23 -17.14
N GLU A 45 1.20 2.25 -16.39
CA GLU A 45 1.69 2.49 -15.03
C GLU A 45 1.31 1.36 -14.07
N ALA A 46 0.07 0.87 -14.15
CA ALA A 46 -0.36 -0.28 -13.33
C ALA A 46 0.44 -1.54 -13.62
N LEU A 47 0.78 -1.79 -14.88
CA LEU A 47 1.63 -2.92 -15.27
C LEU A 47 3.03 -2.76 -14.70
N ARG A 48 3.65 -1.59 -14.88
CA ARG A 48 4.99 -1.27 -14.41
C ARG A 48 5.13 -1.37 -12.89
N ILE A 49 4.20 -0.76 -12.16
CA ILE A 49 4.17 -0.80 -10.69
C ILE A 49 3.85 -2.23 -10.22
N GLY A 50 2.83 -2.84 -10.82
CA GLY A 50 2.35 -4.16 -10.44
C GLY A 50 3.41 -5.25 -10.60
N GLN A 51 4.19 -5.25 -11.67
CA GLN A 51 5.27 -6.21 -11.89
C GLN A 51 6.37 -6.11 -10.81
N LYS A 52 6.68 -4.92 -10.33
CA LYS A 52 7.64 -4.74 -9.23
C LYS A 52 7.07 -5.16 -7.88
N MET A 53 5.84 -4.76 -7.58
CA MET A 53 5.22 -5.04 -6.28
C MET A 53 4.73 -6.48 -6.12
N HIS A 54 4.24 -7.08 -7.20
CA HIS A 54 3.62 -8.41 -7.21
C HIS A 54 4.08 -9.20 -8.44
N PRO A 55 5.36 -9.57 -8.54
CA PRO A 55 5.94 -10.19 -9.75
C PRO A 55 5.34 -11.57 -10.10
N ALA A 56 4.68 -12.22 -9.15
CA ALA A 56 4.02 -13.50 -9.39
C ALA A 56 2.67 -13.38 -10.14
N LYS A 57 2.09 -12.17 -10.20
CA LYS A 57 0.85 -11.95 -10.95
C LYS A 57 1.12 -11.87 -12.45
N ARG A 58 0.12 -12.26 -13.26
CA ARG A 58 0.11 -12.12 -14.73
C ARG A 58 -0.93 -11.15 -15.23
N ILE A 59 -1.95 -10.86 -14.40
CA ILE A 59 -3.02 -9.92 -14.74
C ILE A 59 -3.02 -8.83 -13.67
N TYR A 60 -2.97 -7.59 -14.11
CA TYR A 60 -2.95 -6.38 -13.27
C TYR A 60 -4.17 -5.54 -13.60
N TYR A 61 -4.87 -5.05 -12.58
CA TYR A 61 -6.00 -4.12 -12.72
C TYR A 61 -5.56 -2.74 -12.23
N TYR A 62 -5.78 -1.69 -13.02
CA TYR A 62 -5.39 -0.33 -12.62
C TYR A 62 -5.99 0.05 -11.26
N GLU A 63 -7.23 -0.35 -10.98
CA GLU A 63 -7.89 -0.10 -9.69
C GLU A 63 -7.06 -0.57 -8.48
N ASP A 64 -6.36 -1.71 -8.61
CA ASP A 64 -5.53 -2.27 -7.53
C ASP A 64 -4.23 -1.47 -7.34
N TYR A 65 -3.76 -0.75 -8.37
CA TYR A 65 -2.48 -0.04 -8.37
C TYR A 65 -2.60 1.48 -8.45
N SER A 66 -3.79 2.03 -8.58
CA SER A 66 -4.04 3.47 -8.71
C SER A 66 -3.48 4.27 -7.52
N ILE A 67 -3.62 3.76 -6.30
CA ILE A 67 -3.09 4.41 -5.10
C ILE A 67 -1.56 4.48 -5.12
N TYR A 68 -0.88 3.45 -5.59
CA TYR A 68 0.59 3.43 -5.69
C TYR A 68 1.09 4.36 -6.80
N HIS A 69 0.34 4.52 -7.89
CA HIS A 69 0.63 5.51 -8.92
C HIS A 69 0.54 6.93 -8.35
N ILE A 70 -0.48 7.24 -7.53
CA ILE A 70 -0.61 8.52 -6.83
C ILE A 70 0.55 8.74 -5.85
N ILE A 71 0.94 7.73 -5.10
CA ILE A 71 2.09 7.78 -4.18
C ILE A 71 3.38 8.05 -4.94
N GLU A 72 3.58 7.43 -6.12
CA GLU A 72 4.75 7.68 -6.97
C GLU A 72 4.78 9.12 -7.49
N MET A 73 3.66 9.65 -7.96
CA MET A 73 3.56 11.06 -8.36
C MET A 73 3.89 12.00 -7.19
N ALA A 74 3.46 11.67 -5.98
CA ALA A 74 3.84 12.42 -4.76
C ALA A 74 5.33 12.33 -4.48
N ALA A 75 5.96 11.16 -4.66
CA ALA A 75 7.40 10.95 -4.49
C ALA A 75 8.22 11.75 -5.50
N GLU A 76 7.77 11.80 -6.76
CA GLU A 76 8.40 12.61 -7.81
C GLU A 76 8.29 14.11 -7.52
N SER A 77 7.11 14.57 -7.10
CA SER A 77 6.91 15.95 -6.67
C SER A 77 7.78 16.30 -5.46
N SER A 78 7.91 15.39 -4.49
CA SER A 78 8.79 15.56 -3.33
C SER A 78 10.27 15.65 -3.76
N MET A 79 10.70 14.80 -4.70
CA MET A 79 12.06 14.88 -5.25
C MET A 79 12.33 16.22 -5.92
N GLN A 80 11.39 16.75 -6.70
CA GLN A 80 11.55 18.04 -7.36
C GLN A 80 11.60 19.22 -6.38
N LYS A 81 10.77 19.20 -5.34
CA LYS A 81 10.62 20.32 -4.39
C LYS A 81 11.60 20.27 -3.22
N LEU A 82 11.90 19.08 -2.72
CA LEU A 82 12.66 18.85 -1.49
C LEU A 82 14.00 18.14 -1.73
N GLY A 83 14.27 17.73 -2.98
CA GLY A 83 15.49 16.97 -3.31
C GLY A 83 15.50 15.54 -2.75
N SER A 84 14.34 15.03 -2.30
CA SER A 84 14.23 13.70 -1.69
C SER A 84 12.91 13.02 -2.08
N ARG A 85 12.97 11.73 -2.37
CA ARG A 85 11.80 10.85 -2.55
C ARG A 85 11.24 10.29 -1.24
N ASN A 86 11.78 10.72 -0.12
CA ASN A 86 11.36 10.24 1.20
C ASN A 86 9.93 10.67 1.51
N LEU A 87 9.02 9.72 1.66
CA LEU A 87 7.61 9.93 1.92
C LEU A 87 7.21 9.73 3.41
N VAL A 88 8.18 9.62 4.31
CA VAL A 88 7.90 9.45 5.76
C VAL A 88 6.99 10.55 6.29
N HIS A 89 7.13 11.77 5.78
CA HIS A 89 6.32 12.93 6.17
C HIS A 89 4.85 12.83 5.75
N LEU A 90 4.50 11.91 4.84
CA LEU A 90 3.11 11.62 4.46
C LEU A 90 2.48 10.54 5.35
N CYS A 91 3.30 9.83 6.13
CA CYS A 91 2.81 8.78 7.00
C CYS A 91 2.27 9.35 8.30
N ASN A 92 1.20 8.76 8.80
CA ASN A 92 0.66 9.04 10.10
C ASN A 92 1.66 8.62 11.20
N ASN A 93 1.84 9.48 12.22
CA ASN A 93 2.85 9.28 13.26
C ASN A 93 2.56 8.05 14.12
N GLU A 94 1.28 7.75 14.39
CA GLU A 94 0.86 6.59 15.17
C GLU A 94 1.26 5.29 14.46
N LEU A 95 1.11 5.24 13.12
CA LEU A 95 1.56 4.06 12.35
C LEU A 95 3.09 3.91 12.38
N VAL A 96 3.82 5.02 12.24
CA VAL A 96 5.29 4.98 12.34
C VAL A 96 5.73 4.55 13.73
N GLY A 97 5.02 4.99 14.79
CA GLY A 97 5.22 4.53 16.16
C GLY A 97 4.98 3.03 16.32
N LEU A 98 3.89 2.52 15.74
CA LEU A 98 3.55 1.10 15.73
C LEU A 98 4.61 0.26 15.00
N LEU A 99 5.14 0.77 13.89
CA LEU A 99 6.21 0.11 13.13
C LEU A 99 7.53 0.04 13.94
N LEU A 100 7.85 1.10 14.69
CA LEU A 100 8.98 1.11 15.62
C LEU A 100 8.79 0.09 16.75
N TYR A 101 7.56 0.00 17.27
CA TYR A 101 7.20 -1.00 18.27
C TYR A 101 7.39 -2.42 17.74
N ASP A 102 6.88 -2.72 16.54
CA ASP A 102 7.05 -4.02 15.87
C ASP A 102 8.53 -4.40 15.75
N LYS A 103 9.35 -3.47 15.30
CA LYS A 103 10.81 -3.70 15.19
C LYS A 103 11.48 -3.98 16.52
N LYS A 104 11.10 -3.24 17.58
CA LYS A 104 11.66 -3.38 18.92
C LYS A 104 11.26 -4.70 19.59
N HIS A 105 10.02 -5.12 19.40
CA HIS A 105 9.43 -6.28 20.10
C HIS A 105 9.30 -7.53 19.23
N ASN A 106 9.80 -7.48 17.97
CA ASN A 106 9.69 -8.55 16.99
C ASN A 106 8.23 -9.01 16.80
N THR A 107 7.32 -8.05 16.65
CA THR A 107 5.90 -8.26 16.41
C THR A 107 5.51 -7.91 14.99
N ASN A 108 4.26 -8.11 14.59
CA ASN A 108 3.72 -7.85 13.26
C ASN A 108 2.40 -7.07 13.32
N LEU A 109 2.29 -6.12 14.24
CA LEU A 109 1.03 -5.40 14.49
C LEU A 109 0.62 -4.51 13.32
N VAL A 110 1.57 -3.94 12.57
CA VAL A 110 1.27 -3.16 11.34
C VAL A 110 0.58 -4.04 10.31
N GLN A 111 1.03 -5.28 10.11
CA GLN A 111 0.38 -6.23 9.19
C GLN A 111 -1.04 -6.61 9.67
N ILE A 112 -1.22 -6.79 10.97
CA ILE A 112 -2.52 -7.05 11.59
C ILE A 112 -3.47 -5.87 11.37
N LEU A 113 -2.99 -4.65 11.62
CA LEU A 113 -3.75 -3.41 11.41
C LEU A 113 -4.18 -3.27 9.96
N GLN A 114 -3.26 -3.44 9.02
CA GLN A 114 -3.55 -3.34 7.59
C GLN A 114 -4.63 -4.35 7.18
N ALA A 115 -4.50 -5.62 7.54
CA ALA A 115 -5.50 -6.64 7.23
C ALA A 115 -6.87 -6.32 7.85
N TYR A 116 -6.89 -5.81 9.08
CA TYR A 116 -8.12 -5.43 9.76
C TYR A 116 -8.84 -4.27 9.06
N LEU A 117 -8.09 -3.25 8.62
CA LEU A 117 -8.64 -2.11 7.90
C LEU A 117 -9.07 -2.47 6.47
N GLU A 118 -8.31 -3.29 5.76
CA GLU A 118 -8.64 -3.76 4.39
C GLU A 118 -9.92 -4.62 4.35
N HIS A 119 -10.23 -5.31 5.44
CA HIS A 119 -11.47 -6.08 5.59
C HIS A 119 -12.57 -5.31 6.33
N GLU A 120 -12.55 -3.97 6.27
CA GLU A 120 -13.60 -3.10 6.85
C GLU A 120 -13.89 -3.41 8.33
N ARG A 121 -12.84 -3.76 9.09
CA ARG A 121 -12.90 -4.18 10.51
C ARG A 121 -13.62 -5.51 10.76
N ASN A 122 -13.86 -6.29 9.72
CA ASN A 122 -14.38 -7.65 9.89
C ASN A 122 -13.27 -8.57 10.47
N THR A 123 -13.30 -8.73 11.79
CA THR A 123 -12.29 -9.52 12.53
C THR A 123 -12.17 -10.96 12.00
N THR A 124 -13.28 -11.55 11.53
CA THR A 124 -13.27 -12.94 11.03
C THR A 124 -12.58 -13.03 9.68
N GLU A 125 -12.90 -12.16 8.74
CA GLU A 125 -12.28 -12.17 7.41
C GLU A 125 -10.80 -11.73 7.47
N ALA A 126 -10.48 -10.72 8.29
CA ALA A 126 -9.11 -10.31 8.54
C ALA A 126 -8.27 -11.43 9.19
N ALA A 127 -8.83 -12.18 10.14
CA ALA A 127 -8.16 -13.31 10.74
C ALA A 127 -7.89 -14.44 9.75
N LYS A 128 -8.88 -14.76 8.88
CA LYS A 128 -8.73 -15.75 7.82
C LYS A 128 -7.64 -15.36 6.82
N SER A 129 -7.55 -14.09 6.41
CA SER A 129 -6.54 -13.63 5.45
C SER A 129 -5.10 -13.79 5.97
N LEU A 130 -4.93 -13.78 7.29
CA LEU A 130 -3.63 -13.96 7.95
C LEU A 130 -3.43 -15.35 8.57
N PHE A 131 -4.35 -16.29 8.34
CA PHE A 131 -4.30 -17.65 8.89
C PHE A 131 -4.16 -17.70 10.42
N ILE A 132 -4.82 -16.77 11.15
CA ILE A 132 -4.84 -16.73 12.61
C ILE A 132 -6.27 -16.91 13.15
N HIS A 133 -6.38 -17.24 14.44
CA HIS A 133 -7.68 -17.33 15.09
C HIS A 133 -8.31 -15.95 15.31
N ARG A 134 -9.65 -15.86 15.21
CA ARG A 134 -10.40 -14.61 15.42
C ARG A 134 -10.09 -13.92 16.74
N ASN A 135 -9.96 -14.67 17.84
CA ASN A 135 -9.65 -14.10 19.16
C ASN A 135 -8.22 -13.52 19.18
N THR A 136 -7.27 -14.15 18.49
CA THR A 136 -5.91 -13.61 18.35
C THR A 136 -5.93 -12.27 17.59
N MET A 137 -6.73 -12.18 16.52
CA MET A 137 -6.92 -10.93 15.79
C MET A 137 -7.47 -9.85 16.72
N LEU A 138 -8.55 -10.15 17.46
CA LEU A 138 -9.19 -9.19 18.36
C LEU A 138 -8.21 -8.69 19.44
N ASN A 139 -7.48 -9.58 20.09
CA ASN A 139 -6.50 -9.21 21.11
C ASN A 139 -5.38 -8.32 20.53
N LYS A 140 -4.94 -8.61 19.29
CA LYS A 140 -3.93 -7.79 18.62
C LYS A 140 -4.47 -6.43 18.23
N VAL A 141 -5.75 -6.33 17.79
CA VAL A 141 -6.40 -5.04 17.50
C VAL A 141 -6.49 -4.17 18.76
N HIS A 142 -6.93 -4.73 19.90
CA HIS A 142 -6.91 -3.99 21.16
C HIS A 142 -5.50 -3.54 21.55
N LYS A 143 -4.51 -4.40 21.36
CA LYS A 143 -3.11 -4.03 21.63
C LYS A 143 -2.61 -2.89 20.73
N ILE A 144 -3.06 -2.85 19.47
CA ILE A 144 -2.75 -1.76 18.55
C ILE A 144 -3.36 -0.46 19.08
N GLU A 145 -4.65 -0.44 19.44
CA GLU A 145 -5.33 0.75 19.99
C GLU A 145 -4.64 1.28 21.26
N GLU A 146 -4.18 0.39 22.14
CA GLU A 146 -3.39 0.77 23.31
C GLU A 146 -2.06 1.44 22.93
N ILE A 147 -1.35 0.93 21.92
CA ILE A 147 -0.04 1.47 21.52
C ILE A 147 -0.16 2.80 20.81
N ILE A 148 -1.18 2.95 19.93
CA ILE A 148 -1.41 4.19 19.20
C ILE A 148 -2.16 5.24 20.03
N ASP A 149 -2.65 4.87 21.22
CA ASP A 149 -3.47 5.70 22.12
C ASP A 149 -4.67 6.35 21.38
N SER A 150 -5.33 5.58 20.53
CA SER A 150 -6.42 6.05 19.68
C SER A 150 -7.36 4.91 19.31
N SER A 151 -8.65 5.25 19.15
CA SER A 151 -9.66 4.26 18.75
C SER A 151 -9.74 4.12 17.23
N LEU A 152 -9.73 2.88 16.76
CA LEU A 152 -10.00 2.54 15.37
C LEU A 152 -11.47 2.70 14.97
N ASP A 153 -12.33 3.21 15.86
CA ASP A 153 -13.69 3.62 15.52
C ASP A 153 -13.73 4.96 14.76
N GLU A 154 -12.69 5.78 14.87
CA GLU A 154 -12.58 7.05 14.14
C GLU A 154 -12.33 6.83 12.65
N PRO A 155 -13.26 7.23 11.74
CA PRO A 155 -13.12 7.00 10.30
C PRO A 155 -11.88 7.66 9.69
N MET A 156 -11.63 8.93 10.04
CA MET A 156 -10.50 9.70 9.48
C MET A 156 -9.15 9.12 9.91
N LEU A 157 -9.05 8.58 11.12
CA LEU A 157 -7.85 7.89 11.56
C LEU A 157 -7.59 6.64 10.71
N ARG A 158 -8.63 5.83 10.49
CA ARG A 158 -8.51 4.62 9.65
C ARG A 158 -8.02 4.91 8.23
N GLU A 159 -8.57 5.95 7.61
CA GLU A 159 -8.14 6.37 6.26
C GLU A 159 -6.66 6.77 6.25
N ARG A 160 -6.22 7.58 7.23
CA ARG A 160 -4.82 8.00 7.37
C ARG A 160 -3.89 6.82 7.64
N LEU A 161 -4.30 5.88 8.49
CA LEU A 161 -3.52 4.68 8.79
C LEU A 161 -3.41 3.77 7.56
N LEU A 162 -4.53 3.53 6.86
CA LEU A 162 -4.53 2.71 5.65
C LEU A 162 -3.68 3.32 4.53
N PHE A 163 -3.80 4.64 4.31
CA PHE A 163 -2.95 5.35 3.36
C PHE A 163 -1.46 5.20 3.73
N SER A 164 -1.12 5.37 5.01
CA SER A 164 0.25 5.21 5.47
C SER A 164 0.78 3.77 5.30
N CYS A 165 -0.06 2.76 5.48
CA CYS A 165 0.29 1.37 5.14
C CYS A 165 0.65 1.23 3.65
N ARG A 166 -0.11 1.88 2.75
CA ARG A 166 0.19 1.87 1.30
C ARG A 166 1.51 2.59 0.97
N VAL A 167 1.80 3.70 1.64
CA VAL A 167 3.10 4.38 1.49
C VAL A 167 4.25 3.49 1.94
N ILE A 168 4.12 2.85 3.12
CA ILE A 168 5.15 1.93 3.64
C ILE A 168 5.35 0.73 2.69
N GLU A 169 4.26 0.15 2.18
CA GLU A 169 4.32 -0.95 1.23
C GLU A 169 5.02 -0.55 -0.07
N TYR A 170 4.70 0.64 -0.62
CA TYR A 170 5.36 1.19 -1.79
C TYR A 170 6.86 1.39 -1.55
N MET A 171 7.25 2.04 -0.46
CA MET A 171 8.65 2.27 -0.12
C MET A 171 9.41 0.95 0.03
N SER A 172 8.83 -0.03 0.71
CA SER A 172 9.46 -1.32 0.95
C SER A 172 9.55 -2.19 -0.31
N ARG A 173 8.42 -2.39 -1.02
CA ARG A 173 8.36 -3.33 -2.15
C ARG A 173 8.81 -2.74 -3.47
N TYR A 174 8.49 -1.49 -3.73
CA TYR A 174 8.81 -0.83 -5.00
C TYR A 174 10.16 -0.12 -4.98
N CYS A 175 10.44 0.65 -3.91
CA CYS A 175 11.70 1.38 -3.76
C CYS A 175 12.80 0.56 -3.09
N HIS A 176 12.47 -0.55 -2.43
CA HIS A 176 13.38 -1.35 -1.60
C HIS A 176 14.01 -0.54 -0.45
N GLU A 177 13.27 0.41 0.10
CA GLU A 177 13.71 1.32 1.16
C GLU A 177 12.96 1.02 2.47
N ASP A 178 13.71 1.02 3.60
CA ASP A 178 13.14 0.91 4.94
C ASP A 178 12.78 2.31 5.46
N ILE A 179 11.50 2.56 5.65
CA ILE A 179 10.98 3.85 6.11
C ILE A 179 11.55 4.28 7.47
N LEU A 180 11.93 3.34 8.34
CA LEU A 180 12.53 3.65 9.63
C LEU A 180 13.98 4.11 9.51
N VAL A 181 14.70 3.62 8.51
CA VAL A 181 16.05 4.11 8.18
C VAL A 181 15.95 5.53 7.64
N LEU A 182 14.98 5.78 6.77
CA LEU A 182 14.73 7.12 6.21
C LEU A 182 14.35 8.13 7.30
N LYS A 183 13.47 7.75 8.24
CA LYS A 183 13.09 8.62 9.37
C LYS A 183 14.31 8.99 10.22
N ARG A 184 15.14 8.02 10.60
CA ARG A 184 16.34 8.25 11.40
C ARG A 184 17.34 9.18 10.71
N ASN A 185 17.49 9.06 9.39
CA ASN A 185 18.37 9.93 8.63
C ASN A 185 17.87 11.38 8.64
N MET A 186 16.54 11.60 8.50
CA MET A 186 15.93 12.93 8.61
C MET A 186 16.14 13.57 9.98
N GLU A 187 15.96 12.80 11.05
CA GLU A 187 16.17 13.28 12.42
C GLU A 187 17.61 13.74 12.61
N LYS A 188 18.60 12.98 12.18
CA LYS A 188 20.02 13.35 12.23
C LYS A 188 20.39 14.58 11.39
N GLU A 189 19.76 14.75 10.23
CA GLU A 189 19.95 15.93 9.39
C GLU A 189 19.37 17.19 10.04
N ASN A 190 18.19 17.08 10.67
CA ASN A 190 17.56 18.17 11.38
C ASN A 190 18.36 18.60 12.63
N GLU A 191 18.90 17.63 13.39
CA GLU A 191 19.80 17.92 14.53
C GLU A 191 21.03 18.70 14.06
N LYS A 192 21.69 18.27 12.98
CA LYS A 192 22.87 18.99 12.43
C LYS A 192 22.57 20.42 11.96
N ARG A 193 21.34 20.66 11.46
CA ARG A 193 20.91 22.01 11.04
C ARG A 193 20.52 22.90 12.20
N ALA A 194 20.11 22.34 13.33
CA ALA A 194 19.80 23.10 14.54
C ALA A 194 21.05 23.54 15.30
N ASP A 195 22.18 22.84 15.10
CA ASP A 195 23.47 23.14 15.74
C ASP A 195 24.34 24.11 14.91
N THR A 196 23.84 24.61 13.76
CA THR A 196 24.52 25.55 12.86
C THR A 196 23.82 26.89 12.84
#